data_51212d0fb0a04dcd38dac3c8965b2602
#
_entry.id   51212d0fb0a04dcd38dac3c8965b2602
#
_cell.length_a   1.000
_cell.length_b   1.000
_cell.length_c   1.000
_cell.angle_alpha   90.00
_cell.angle_beta   90.00
_cell.angle_gamma   90.00
#
_symmetry.space_group_name_H-M   'P 1'
#
loop_
_entity.id
_entity.type
_entity.pdbx_description
1 polymer ?
#
loop_
_entity_poly.entity_id
_entity_poly.type
_entity_poly.pdbx_seq_one_letter_code
_entity_poly.pdbx_strand_id
1 'polypeptide(L)' 'MMKCEIIKDLIPLYLDKVCSEDSRKLVEEHLAECSECRKYMKELETELEAVKQKKE' A
#
# COMPACT_ATOMS: atom_id res chain seq x y z
N MET A 1 -5.60 -11.64 14.16
CA MET A 1 -6.03 -11.22 12.83
C MET A 1 -5.67 -9.75 12.60
N MET A 2 -5.11 -9.44 11.46
CA MET A 2 -4.67 -8.09 11.16
C MET A 2 -5.84 -7.21 10.78
N LYS A 3 -5.85 -6.00 11.29
CA LYS A 3 -6.90 -5.07 10.95
C LYS A 3 -6.57 -4.32 9.66
N CYS A 4 -7.56 -4.19 8.80
CA CYS A 4 -7.34 -3.48 7.55
C CYS A 4 -6.94 -2.03 7.78
N GLU A 5 -7.42 -1.44 8.86
CA GLU A 5 -7.07 -0.05 9.16
C GLU A 5 -5.58 0.13 9.33
N ILE A 6 -4.96 -0.81 10.05
CA ILE A 6 -3.52 -0.73 10.25
C ILE A 6 -2.80 -0.89 8.93
N ILE A 7 -3.25 -1.82 8.12
CA ILE A 7 -2.62 -2.04 6.82
C ILE A 7 -2.79 -0.82 5.93
N LYS A 8 -3.96 -0.22 5.95
CA LYS A 8 -4.20 0.98 5.14
C LYS A 8 -3.30 2.12 5.56
N ASP A 9 -2.97 2.18 6.85
CA ASP A 9 -2.04 3.20 7.31
C ASP A 9 -0.64 2.94 6.81
N LEU A 10 -0.28 1.67 6.65
CA LEU A 10 1.05 1.31 6.19
C LEU A 10 1.20 1.38 4.68
N ILE A 11 0.10 1.23 3.96
CA ILE A 11 0.18 1.18 2.51
C ILE A 11 0.84 2.40 1.89
N PRO A 12 0.50 3.63 2.29
CA PRO A 12 1.20 4.79 1.73
C PRO A 12 2.70 4.73 1.96
N LEU A 13 3.11 4.29 3.15
CA LEU A 13 4.53 4.15 3.45
C LEU A 13 5.14 3.03 2.63
N TYR A 14 4.38 1.98 2.41
CA TYR A 14 4.84 0.86 1.60
C TYR A 14 5.10 1.31 0.17
N LEU A 15 4.22 2.11 -0.38
CA LEU A 15 4.38 2.59 -1.74
C LEU A 15 5.56 3.55 -1.85
N ASP A 16 5.80 4.33 -0.80
CA ASP A 16 6.93 5.24 -0.77
C ASP A 16 8.24 4.51 -0.45
N LYS A 17 8.13 3.23 -0.09
CA LYS A 17 9.30 2.41 0.23
C LYS A 17 10.05 2.95 1.43
N VAL A 18 9.33 3.49 2.38
CA VAL A 18 9.94 4.00 3.60
C VAL A 18 9.60 3.14 4.81
N CYS A 19 8.84 2.07 4.64
CA CYS A 19 8.54 1.19 5.76
C CYS A 19 9.62 0.12 5.88
N SER A 20 9.74 -0.43 7.08
CA SER A 20 10.74 -1.47 7.32
C SER A 20 10.35 -2.76 6.61
N GLU A 21 11.30 -3.68 6.57
CA GLU A 21 11.03 -4.97 5.94
C GLU A 21 9.90 -5.71 6.63
N ASP A 22 9.86 -5.64 7.94
CA ASP A 22 8.81 -6.32 8.68
C ASP A 22 7.45 -5.74 8.33
N SER A 23 7.35 -4.43 8.32
CA SER A 23 6.10 -3.79 7.95
C SER A 23 5.69 -4.13 6.53
N ARG A 24 6.66 -4.17 5.64
CA ARG A 24 6.39 -4.50 4.26
C ARG A 24 5.83 -5.91 4.13
N LYS A 25 6.40 -6.84 4.87
CA LYS A 25 5.91 -8.21 4.85
C LYS A 25 4.48 -8.29 5.35
N LEU A 26 4.18 -7.56 6.42
CA LEU A 26 2.83 -7.54 6.95
C LEU A 26 1.84 -7.06 5.90
N VAL A 27 2.19 -5.98 5.22
CA VAL A 27 1.32 -5.45 4.18
C VAL A 27 1.13 -6.46 3.07
N GLU A 28 2.21 -7.06 2.61
CA GLU A 28 2.13 -8.01 1.51
C GLU A 28 1.29 -9.22 1.88
N GLU A 29 1.46 -9.71 3.10
CA GLU A 29 0.69 -10.87 3.53
C GLU A 29 -0.79 -10.53 3.61
N HIS A 30 -1.10 -9.37 4.15
CA HIS A 30 -2.49 -8.96 4.25
C HIS A 30 -3.10 -8.76 2.85
N LEU A 31 -2.33 -8.17 1.96
CA LEU A 31 -2.82 -7.93 0.60
C LEU A 31 -3.13 -9.24 -0.11
N ALA A 32 -2.40 -10.28 0.22
CA ALA A 32 -2.66 -11.58 -0.39
C ALA A 32 -4.00 -12.14 0.05
N GLU A 33 -4.50 -11.73 1.20
CA GLU A 33 -5.73 -12.27 1.74
C GLU A 33 -6.90 -11.32 1.66
N CYS A 34 -6.64 -10.03 1.56
CA CYS A 34 -7.70 -9.04 1.59
C CYS A 34 -7.75 -8.28 0.26
N SER A 35 -8.79 -8.56 -0.52
CA SER A 35 -8.90 -7.89 -1.82
C SER A 35 -9.23 -6.41 -1.66
N GLU A 36 -9.89 -6.04 -0.57
CA GLU A 36 -10.20 -4.63 -0.34
C GLU A 36 -8.94 -3.81 -0.15
N CYS A 37 -7.99 -4.34 0.60
CA CYS A 37 -6.75 -3.61 0.80
C CYS A 37 -5.94 -3.56 -0.48
N ARG A 38 -6.00 -4.61 -1.28
CA ARG A 38 -5.35 -4.58 -2.58
C ARG A 38 -5.93 -3.48 -3.45
N LYS A 39 -7.23 -3.35 -3.40
CA LYS A 39 -7.91 -2.33 -4.17
C LYS A 39 -7.49 -0.95 -3.70
N TYR A 40 -7.46 -0.78 -2.38
CA TYR A 40 -7.05 0.49 -1.80
C TYR A 40 -5.63 0.85 -2.22
N MET A 41 -4.74 -0.12 -2.18
CA MET A 41 -3.36 0.13 -2.57
C MET A 41 -3.29 0.51 -4.05
N LYS A 42 -4.04 -0.18 -4.86
CA LYS A 42 -4.03 0.09 -6.28
C LYS A 42 -4.50 1.51 -6.58
N GLU A 43 -5.52 1.95 -5.86
CA GLU A 43 -6.03 3.29 -6.06
C GLU A 43 -5.00 4.34 -5.67
N LEU A 44 -4.33 4.11 -4.54
CA LEU A 44 -3.28 5.03 -4.13
C LEU A 44 -2.13 5.03 -5.12
N GLU A 45 -1.77 3.86 -5.58
CA GLU A 45 -0.68 3.74 -6.53
C GLU A 45 -1.00 4.50 -7.81
N THR A 46 -2.22 4.37 -8.27
CA THR A 46 -2.64 5.08 -9.47
C THR A 46 -2.55 6.58 -9.29
N GLU A 47 -2.99 7.06 -8.14
CA GLU A 47 -2.92 8.49 -7.87
C GLU A 47 -1.49 8.99 -7.84
N LEU A 48 -0.62 8.24 -7.21
CA LEU A 48 0.78 8.64 -7.13
C LEU A 48 1.43 8.63 -8.50
N GLU A 49 1.11 7.62 -9.29
CA GLU A 49 1.68 7.54 -10.63
C GLU A 49 1.19 8.67 -11.50
N ALA A 50 -0.07 9.02 -11.36
CA ALA A 50 -0.61 10.12 -12.15
C ALA A 50 0.13 11.41 -11.85
N VAL A 51 0.43 11.64 -10.57
CA VAL A 51 1.16 12.83 -10.17
C VAL A 51 2.58 12.79 -10.73
N LYS A 52 3.21 11.65 -10.65
CA LYS A 52 4.58 11.53 -11.11
C LYS A 52 4.68 11.67 -12.62
N GLN A 53 3.72 11.14 -13.31
CA GLN A 53 3.77 11.18 -14.76
C GLN A 53 3.69 12.59 -15.29
N LYS A 54 3.16 13.48 -14.50
CA LYS A 54 3.02 14.85 -14.97
C LYS A 54 4.36 15.50 -15.23
N LYS A 55 5.38 15.05 -14.57
CA LYS A 55 6.67 15.67 -14.82
C LYS A 55 7.21 15.30 -16.18
N GLU A 56 6.63 14.34 -16.80
CA GLU A 56 7.03 14.04 -18.13
C GLU A 56 6.82 15.23 -19.01
#